data_551ecb8faeeac16433a46d1b09b7b71a
#
_entry.id   551ecb8faeeac16433a46d1b09b7b71a
#
_cell.length_a   1.000
_cell.length_b   1.000
_cell.length_c   1.000
_cell.angle_alpha   90.00
_cell.angle_beta   90.00
_cell.angle_gamma   90.00
#
_symmetry.space_group_name_H-M   'P 1'
#
loop_
_entity.id
_entity.type
_entity.pdbx_description
1 polymer ?
#
loop_
_entity_poly.entity_id
_entity_poly.type
_entity_poly.pdbx_seq_one_letter_code
_entity_poly.pdbx_strand_id
1 'polypeptide(L)'
;WMITYFCKPKLKVGTEWVSKGSTCNNAASSVSGIARAIYERSFRFVVDKCNTTLCDPTMKKVQYIGVLDIAGFEIFDYNGFEQICINYVNEKLQQFFNQHMFTLEQEEYVREGLDWANVDFGMDLQPCINMFEKPMAFLAIFEEESLFPKATDQTFCEKLHSNLLGKWPNFAKPNPRPDPDAHFAIIHYAATVSYNLTGWLDKNKDPLNDTIVELIKNGSNSLAIACFADHPGQPMEAPKDQDRKKKGGGKTVSS
;
A
#
# COMPACT_ATOMS: atom_id res chain seq x y z
N TRP A 1 -24.05 15.43 -2.19
CA TRP A 1 -22.73 16.04 -1.91
C TRP A 1 -21.57 15.09 -2.23
N MET A 2 -21.36 14.00 -1.47
CA MET A 2 -20.26 13.05 -1.73
C MET A 2 -20.20 12.55 -3.19
N ILE A 3 -21.35 12.17 -3.76
CA ILE A 3 -21.43 11.69 -5.16
C ILE A 3 -20.84 12.72 -6.13
N THR A 4 -21.14 14.02 -5.95
CA THR A 4 -20.62 15.08 -6.82
C THR A 4 -19.10 15.15 -6.80
N TYR A 5 -18.48 14.96 -5.64
CA TYR A 5 -17.01 15.00 -5.50
C TYR A 5 -16.33 13.74 -6.04
N PHE A 6 -16.96 12.58 -5.96
CA PHE A 6 -16.45 11.37 -6.61
C PHE A 6 -16.56 11.45 -8.14
N CYS A 7 -17.66 12.03 -8.64
CA CYS A 7 -17.87 12.16 -10.09
C CYS A 7 -17.12 13.35 -10.72
N LYS A 8 -16.80 14.38 -9.95
CA LYS A 8 -16.11 15.59 -10.41
C LYS A 8 -15.02 16.01 -9.41
N PRO A 9 -13.97 15.22 -9.26
CA PRO A 9 -12.85 15.57 -8.37
C PRO A 9 -12.16 16.85 -8.87
N LYS A 10 -11.64 17.62 -7.93
CA LYS A 10 -10.76 18.75 -8.23
C LYS A 10 -9.32 18.27 -8.28
N LEU A 11 -8.60 18.65 -9.31
CA LEU A 11 -7.18 18.35 -9.51
C LEU A 11 -6.40 19.66 -9.55
N LYS A 12 -5.24 19.67 -8.89
CA LYS A 12 -4.33 20.81 -8.94
C LYS A 12 -3.50 20.73 -10.23
N VAL A 13 -3.63 21.75 -11.07
CA VAL A 13 -2.84 21.91 -12.29
C VAL A 13 -2.04 23.21 -12.16
N GLY A 14 -0.75 23.09 -11.86
CA GLY A 14 0.06 24.27 -11.51
C GLY A 14 -0.42 24.93 -10.21
N THR A 15 -0.87 26.17 -10.30
CA THR A 15 -1.43 26.94 -9.18
C THR A 15 -2.95 26.92 -9.10
N GLU A 16 -3.63 26.36 -10.10
CA GLU A 16 -5.10 26.40 -10.21
C GLU A 16 -5.72 25.02 -9.92
N TRP A 17 -6.97 25.04 -9.42
CA TRP A 17 -7.78 23.86 -9.19
C TRP A 17 -8.80 23.69 -10.30
N VAL A 18 -8.69 22.59 -11.05
CA VAL A 18 -9.58 22.28 -12.17
C VAL A 18 -10.46 21.09 -11.82
N SER A 19 -11.75 21.20 -12.06
CA SER A 19 -12.69 20.10 -11.89
C SER A 19 -12.72 19.25 -13.15
N LYS A 20 -12.46 17.93 -13.02
CA LYS A 20 -12.47 16.99 -14.13
C LYS A 20 -13.55 15.93 -13.89
N GLY A 21 -14.37 15.62 -14.90
CA GLY A 21 -15.30 14.50 -14.82
C GLY A 21 -14.58 13.17 -14.66
N SER A 22 -15.07 12.32 -13.76
CA SER A 22 -14.55 10.97 -13.51
C SER A 22 -15.42 9.94 -14.20
N THR A 23 -14.83 8.85 -14.69
CA THR A 23 -15.59 7.68 -15.15
C THR A 23 -16.20 6.93 -13.98
N CYS A 24 -17.21 6.09 -14.22
CA CYS A 24 -17.83 5.29 -13.17
C CYS A 24 -16.80 4.39 -12.45
N ASN A 25 -15.88 3.78 -13.21
CA ASN A 25 -14.84 2.93 -12.63
C ASN A 25 -13.88 3.71 -11.74
N ASN A 26 -13.42 4.89 -12.17
CA ASN A 26 -12.54 5.73 -11.37
C ASN A 26 -13.26 6.25 -10.11
N ALA A 27 -14.55 6.56 -10.20
CA ALA A 27 -15.34 6.96 -9.05
C ALA A 27 -15.48 5.80 -8.05
N ALA A 28 -15.73 4.58 -8.52
CA ALA A 28 -15.80 3.38 -7.69
C ALA A 28 -14.44 3.08 -7.02
N SER A 29 -13.33 3.17 -7.75
CA SER A 29 -11.97 3.03 -7.19
C SER A 29 -11.69 4.07 -6.12
N SER A 30 -12.10 5.33 -6.33
CA SER A 30 -11.96 6.40 -5.33
C SER A 30 -12.77 6.14 -4.06
N VAL A 31 -13.99 5.57 -4.19
CA VAL A 31 -14.80 5.16 -3.02
C VAL A 31 -14.09 4.05 -2.25
N SER A 32 -13.55 3.06 -2.95
CA SER A 32 -12.78 1.97 -2.32
C SER A 32 -11.51 2.49 -1.64
N GLY A 33 -10.80 3.44 -2.28
CA GLY A 33 -9.61 4.07 -1.71
C GLY A 33 -9.91 4.80 -0.40
N ILE A 34 -10.97 5.62 -0.37
CA ILE A 34 -11.33 6.33 0.87
C ILE A 34 -11.81 5.38 1.97
N ALA A 35 -12.52 4.30 1.62
CA ALA A 35 -12.93 3.29 2.60
C ALA A 35 -11.72 2.61 3.25
N ARG A 36 -10.70 2.24 2.46
CA ARG A 36 -9.44 1.70 2.99
C ARG A 36 -8.72 2.71 3.89
N ALA A 37 -8.61 3.97 3.45
CA ALA A 37 -7.96 5.02 4.22
C ALA A 37 -8.68 5.29 5.57
N ILE A 38 -10.01 5.30 5.58
CA ILE A 38 -10.80 5.43 6.83
C ILE A 38 -10.51 4.25 7.75
N TYR A 39 -10.52 3.03 7.22
CA TYR A 39 -10.25 1.83 8.02
C TYR A 39 -8.85 1.86 8.64
N GLU A 40 -7.81 2.09 7.82
CA GLU A 40 -6.42 2.15 8.28
C GLU A 40 -6.23 3.21 9.37
N ARG A 41 -6.72 4.43 9.13
CA ARG A 41 -6.56 5.55 10.07
C ARG A 41 -7.37 5.35 11.35
N SER A 42 -8.57 4.78 11.25
CA SER A 42 -9.35 4.41 12.43
C SER A 42 -8.67 3.33 13.25
N PHE A 43 -8.09 2.32 12.61
CA PHE A 43 -7.32 1.29 13.28
C PHE A 43 -6.10 1.90 14.01
N ARG A 44 -5.33 2.74 13.33
CA ARG A 44 -4.19 3.45 13.94
C ARG A 44 -4.62 4.30 15.14
N PHE A 45 -5.72 5.04 15.00
CA PHE A 45 -6.27 5.83 16.10
C PHE A 45 -6.61 4.97 17.33
N VAL A 46 -7.20 3.80 17.14
CA VAL A 46 -7.50 2.86 18.23
C VAL A 46 -6.21 2.35 18.87
N VAL A 47 -5.22 1.95 18.08
CA VAL A 47 -3.90 1.51 18.59
C VAL A 47 -3.23 2.62 19.42
N ASP A 48 -3.24 3.85 18.94
CA ASP A 48 -2.65 4.99 19.66
C ASP A 48 -3.37 5.26 21.00
N LYS A 49 -4.70 5.11 21.01
CA LYS A 49 -5.48 5.21 22.26
C LYS A 49 -5.17 4.09 23.24
N CYS A 50 -5.05 2.86 22.76
CA CYS A 50 -4.60 1.74 23.59
C CYS A 50 -3.20 1.98 24.17
N ASN A 51 -2.26 2.39 23.33
CA ASN A 51 -0.90 2.70 23.77
C ASN A 51 -0.85 3.84 24.80
N THR A 52 -1.67 4.88 24.62
CA THR A 52 -1.78 5.97 25.60
C THR A 52 -2.26 5.48 26.96
N THR A 53 -3.18 4.49 26.98
CA THR A 53 -3.73 3.90 28.21
C THR A 53 -2.74 2.95 28.89
N LEU A 54 -2.00 2.18 28.09
CA LEU A 54 -1.03 1.19 28.58
C LEU A 54 0.31 1.80 29.00
N CYS A 55 0.66 2.98 28.46
CA CYS A 55 1.92 3.63 28.73
C CYS A 55 1.85 4.39 30.07
N ASP A 56 2.65 3.97 31.03
CA ASP A 56 2.89 4.75 32.24
C ASP A 56 4.05 5.73 31.98
N PRO A 57 3.80 7.06 31.95
CA PRO A 57 4.84 8.06 31.69
C PRO A 57 5.88 8.13 32.81
N THR A 58 5.60 7.56 33.97
CA THR A 58 6.52 7.53 35.11
C THR A 58 7.53 6.40 35.10
N MET A 59 7.24 5.35 34.29
CA MET A 59 8.14 4.19 34.14
C MET A 59 9.32 4.54 33.23
N LYS A 60 10.52 4.49 33.80
CA LYS A 60 11.75 4.46 32.99
C LYS A 60 11.82 3.14 32.23
N LYS A 61 11.67 3.18 30.91
CA LYS A 61 11.85 2.00 30.05
C LYS A 61 13.32 1.58 30.06
N VAL A 62 13.66 0.57 30.84
CA VAL A 62 15.02 0.06 30.90
C VAL A 62 15.19 -1.14 29.98
N GLN A 63 14.19 -1.99 29.91
CA GLN A 63 14.19 -3.23 29.10
C GLN A 63 12.78 -3.52 28.59
N TYR A 64 12.68 -4.22 27.46
CA TYR A 64 11.39 -4.66 26.90
C TYR A 64 11.50 -6.07 26.31
N ILE A 65 10.39 -6.79 26.32
CA ILE A 65 10.19 -8.02 25.58
C ILE A 65 9.15 -7.73 24.52
N GLY A 66 9.50 -8.00 23.26
CA GLY A 66 8.62 -7.83 22.11
C GLY A 66 8.02 -9.16 21.67
N VAL A 67 6.80 -9.12 21.16
CA VAL A 67 6.14 -10.24 20.50
C VAL A 67 5.83 -9.83 19.08
N LEU A 68 6.25 -10.67 18.11
CA LEU A 68 5.92 -10.50 16.69
C LEU A 68 4.79 -11.47 16.34
N ASP A 69 3.67 -10.92 15.90
CA ASP A 69 2.51 -11.70 15.41
C ASP A 69 2.06 -11.11 14.08
N ILE A 70 2.52 -11.75 12.99
CA ILE A 70 2.19 -11.36 11.61
C ILE A 70 1.62 -12.55 10.85
N ALA A 71 0.95 -12.27 9.71
CA ALA A 71 0.54 -13.33 8.79
C ALA A 71 1.76 -14.13 8.32
N GLY A 72 1.73 -15.44 8.49
CA GLY A 72 2.76 -16.34 7.99
C GLY A 72 2.70 -16.48 6.47
N PHE A 73 3.54 -17.35 5.92
CA PHE A 73 3.59 -17.62 4.49
C PHE A 73 2.24 -18.18 3.99
N GLU A 74 1.69 -17.59 2.93
CA GLU A 74 0.36 -17.93 2.41
C GLU A 74 0.44 -18.59 1.04
N ILE A 75 -0.28 -19.71 0.89
CA ILE A 75 -0.49 -20.39 -0.38
C ILE A 75 -1.96 -20.75 -0.47
N PHE A 76 -2.66 -20.16 -1.42
CA PHE A 76 -4.06 -20.41 -1.71
C PHE A 76 -4.22 -20.93 -3.14
N ASP A 77 -5.42 -21.37 -3.48
CA ASP A 77 -5.76 -21.71 -4.86
C ASP A 77 -5.64 -20.50 -5.79
N TYR A 78 -6.00 -19.32 -5.30
CA TYR A 78 -5.80 -18.03 -5.96
C TYR A 78 -4.90 -17.12 -5.11
N ASN A 79 -3.74 -16.70 -5.64
CA ASN A 79 -2.83 -15.80 -4.96
C ASN A 79 -2.74 -14.48 -5.72
N GLY A 80 -3.19 -13.41 -5.07
CA GLY A 80 -3.21 -12.06 -5.60
C GLY A 80 -2.11 -11.16 -5.04
N PHE A 81 -2.36 -9.85 -5.13
CA PHE A 81 -1.45 -8.81 -4.68
C PHE A 81 -1.13 -8.90 -3.18
N GLU A 82 -2.13 -9.23 -2.37
CA GLU A 82 -1.97 -9.34 -0.93
C GLU A 82 -1.01 -10.48 -0.57
N GLN A 83 -1.13 -11.63 -1.23
CA GLN A 83 -0.30 -12.81 -0.97
C GLN A 83 1.15 -12.58 -1.35
N ILE A 84 1.45 -11.90 -2.47
CA ILE A 84 2.84 -11.62 -2.81
C ILE A 84 3.48 -10.66 -1.81
N CYS A 85 2.75 -9.66 -1.31
CA CYS A 85 3.23 -8.76 -0.28
C CYS A 85 3.54 -9.50 1.02
N ILE A 86 2.62 -10.36 1.47
CA ILE A 86 2.79 -11.17 2.69
C ILE A 86 3.98 -12.13 2.52
N ASN A 87 4.06 -12.84 1.41
CA ASN A 87 5.11 -13.83 1.17
C ASN A 87 6.49 -13.18 1.02
N TYR A 88 6.57 -12.00 0.38
CA TYR A 88 7.81 -11.23 0.32
C TYR A 88 8.29 -10.77 1.71
N VAL A 89 7.40 -10.29 2.57
CA VAL A 89 7.76 -9.93 3.95
C VAL A 89 8.24 -11.16 4.72
N ASN A 90 7.57 -12.29 4.57
CA ASN A 90 8.00 -13.54 5.20
C ASN A 90 9.38 -14.01 4.69
N GLU A 91 9.67 -13.86 3.38
CA GLU A 91 11.00 -14.11 2.81
C GLU A 91 12.08 -13.26 3.48
N LYS A 92 11.82 -11.95 3.65
CA LYS A 92 12.73 -11.03 4.36
C LYS A 92 12.95 -11.40 5.81
N LEU A 93 11.88 -11.74 6.52
CA LEU A 93 11.97 -12.13 7.94
C LEU A 93 12.71 -13.44 8.10
N GLN A 94 12.50 -14.40 7.21
CA GLN A 94 13.24 -15.68 7.24
C GLN A 94 14.74 -15.45 6.97
N GLN A 95 15.10 -14.58 6.01
CA GLN A 95 16.50 -14.22 5.76
C GLN A 95 17.12 -13.55 6.99
N PHE A 96 16.40 -12.63 7.62
CA PHE A 96 16.86 -11.98 8.85
C PHE A 96 17.09 -13.00 9.97
N PHE A 97 16.16 -13.95 10.16
CA PHE A 97 16.33 -15.04 11.11
C PHE A 97 17.57 -15.90 10.80
N ASN A 98 17.71 -16.32 9.53
CA ASN A 98 18.84 -17.13 9.09
C ASN A 98 20.18 -16.42 9.34
N GLN A 99 20.24 -15.12 9.05
CA GLN A 99 21.43 -14.32 9.28
C GLN A 99 21.79 -14.26 10.78
N HIS A 100 20.82 -14.02 11.64
CA HIS A 100 21.07 -13.92 13.09
C HIS A 100 21.40 -15.26 13.72
N MET A 101 20.68 -16.32 13.38
CA MET A 101 20.81 -17.62 14.04
C MET A 101 21.97 -18.45 13.49
N PHE A 102 22.38 -18.25 12.23
CA PHE A 102 23.38 -19.09 11.60
C PHE A 102 24.66 -18.35 11.24
N THR A 103 24.56 -17.14 10.69
CA THR A 103 25.74 -16.41 10.22
C THR A 103 26.41 -15.66 11.37
N LEU A 104 25.69 -14.77 12.03
CA LEU A 104 26.25 -13.93 13.10
C LEU A 104 26.69 -14.76 14.31
N GLU A 105 25.99 -15.86 14.60
CA GLU A 105 26.37 -16.75 15.69
C GLU A 105 27.73 -17.41 15.43
N GLN A 106 27.98 -17.88 14.20
CA GLN A 106 29.28 -18.47 13.84
C GLN A 106 30.40 -17.42 13.83
N GLU A 107 30.11 -16.18 13.40
CA GLU A 107 31.06 -15.06 13.49
C GLU A 107 31.45 -14.76 14.94
N GLU A 108 30.48 -14.84 15.86
CA GLU A 108 30.73 -14.68 17.30
C GLU A 108 31.64 -15.77 17.85
N TYR A 109 31.42 -17.03 17.47
CA TYR A 109 32.30 -18.14 17.88
C TYR A 109 33.76 -17.92 17.46
N VAL A 110 33.95 -17.47 16.22
CA VAL A 110 35.30 -17.14 15.72
C VAL A 110 35.91 -15.96 16.49
N ARG A 111 35.10 -14.93 16.78
CA ARG A 111 35.53 -13.73 17.55
C ARG A 111 35.93 -14.08 18.97
N GLU A 112 35.23 -15.02 19.60
CA GLU A 112 35.53 -15.50 20.95
C GLU A 112 36.70 -16.51 20.99
N GLY A 113 37.29 -16.82 19.82
CA GLY A 113 38.47 -17.69 19.73
C GLY A 113 38.14 -19.17 19.84
N LEU A 114 36.89 -19.56 19.60
CA LEU A 114 36.49 -20.97 19.49
C LEU A 114 37.02 -21.54 18.16
N ASP A 115 37.53 -22.79 18.23
CA ASP A 115 37.92 -23.52 17.03
C ASP A 115 36.66 -24.02 16.30
N TRP A 116 36.12 -23.15 15.43
CA TRP A 116 34.87 -23.38 14.73
C TRP A 116 35.08 -23.40 13.22
N ALA A 117 34.71 -24.50 12.57
CA ALA A 117 34.65 -24.58 11.12
C ALA A 117 33.29 -24.01 10.64
N ASN A 118 33.32 -22.94 9.86
CA ASN A 118 32.09 -22.37 9.31
C ASN A 118 31.29 -23.37 8.49
N VAL A 119 30.03 -23.50 8.84
CA VAL A 119 29.05 -24.36 8.15
C VAL A 119 28.16 -23.51 7.28
N ASP A 120 28.13 -23.76 5.97
CA ASP A 120 27.12 -23.20 5.08
C ASP A 120 25.85 -24.06 5.14
N PHE A 121 24.77 -23.50 5.67
CA PHE A 121 23.49 -24.18 5.77
C PHE A 121 22.66 -24.11 4.49
N GLY A 122 23.15 -23.45 3.41
CA GLY A 122 22.44 -23.30 2.15
C GLY A 122 21.12 -22.52 2.25
N MET A 123 20.99 -21.68 3.27
CA MET A 123 19.78 -20.94 3.58
C MET A 123 19.83 -19.47 3.15
N ASP A 124 20.58 -19.17 2.10
CA ASP A 124 20.62 -17.79 1.56
C ASP A 124 19.40 -17.52 0.69
N LEU A 125 18.51 -16.66 1.17
CA LEU A 125 17.31 -16.20 0.47
C LEU A 125 17.53 -14.89 -0.27
N GLN A 126 18.74 -14.35 -0.21
CA GLN A 126 19.10 -13.08 -0.84
C GLN A 126 18.83 -13.04 -2.34
N PRO A 127 19.00 -14.12 -3.13
CA PRO A 127 18.64 -14.13 -4.54
C PRO A 127 17.16 -13.83 -4.80
N CYS A 128 16.25 -14.40 -4.01
CA CYS A 128 14.80 -14.10 -4.10
C CYS A 128 14.52 -12.66 -3.71
N ILE A 129 15.07 -12.19 -2.62
CA ILE A 129 14.92 -10.80 -2.15
C ILE A 129 15.46 -9.81 -3.20
N ASN A 130 16.61 -10.08 -3.78
CA ASN A 130 17.21 -9.26 -4.83
C ASN A 130 16.33 -9.16 -6.08
N MET A 131 15.63 -10.24 -6.43
CA MET A 131 14.66 -10.24 -7.54
C MET A 131 13.51 -9.27 -7.27
N PHE A 132 13.14 -9.02 -6.01
CA PHE A 132 12.15 -8.01 -5.67
C PHE A 132 12.73 -6.59 -5.64
N GLU A 133 13.91 -6.39 -5.04
CA GLU A 133 14.40 -5.07 -4.61
C GLU A 133 15.39 -4.40 -5.57
N LYS A 134 16.11 -5.16 -6.40
CA LYS A 134 17.14 -4.60 -7.27
C LYS A 134 16.55 -3.63 -8.31
N PRO A 135 17.32 -2.65 -8.79
CA PRO A 135 16.92 -1.82 -9.93
C PRO A 135 16.52 -2.68 -11.14
N MET A 136 15.45 -2.30 -11.83
CA MET A 136 14.83 -3.03 -12.94
C MET A 136 14.33 -4.45 -12.58
N ALA A 137 14.18 -4.75 -11.32
CA ALA A 137 13.58 -5.97 -10.80
C ALA A 137 12.09 -5.77 -10.50
N PHE A 138 11.47 -6.73 -9.80
CA PHE A 138 10.02 -6.83 -9.69
C PHE A 138 9.33 -5.54 -9.20
N LEU A 139 9.75 -5.00 -8.04
CA LEU A 139 9.11 -3.82 -7.44
C LEU A 139 9.32 -2.55 -8.27
N ALA A 140 10.50 -2.38 -8.87
CA ALA A 140 10.78 -1.24 -9.75
C ALA A 140 9.92 -1.27 -11.03
N ILE A 141 9.74 -2.46 -11.64
CA ILE A 141 8.86 -2.64 -12.81
C ILE A 141 7.41 -2.37 -12.41
N PHE A 142 6.98 -2.86 -11.26
CA PHE A 142 5.61 -2.67 -10.76
C PHE A 142 5.30 -1.19 -10.47
N GLU A 143 6.23 -0.47 -9.86
CA GLU A 143 6.11 0.97 -9.61
C GLU A 143 6.00 1.74 -10.94
N GLU A 144 6.91 1.47 -11.88
CA GLU A 144 6.91 2.11 -13.20
C GLU A 144 5.58 1.89 -13.93
N GLU A 145 5.09 0.65 -14.02
CA GLU A 145 3.82 0.32 -14.67
C GLU A 145 2.61 0.94 -13.93
N SER A 146 2.66 1.04 -12.61
CA SER A 146 1.59 1.68 -11.83
C SER A 146 1.46 3.17 -12.13
N LEU A 147 2.56 3.84 -12.50
CA LEU A 147 2.58 5.26 -12.84
C LEU A 147 2.28 5.52 -14.32
N PHE A 148 2.45 4.52 -15.19
CA PHE A 148 2.30 4.69 -16.63
C PHE A 148 0.81 4.79 -17.02
N PRO A 149 0.36 5.87 -17.71
CA PRO A 149 -1.07 6.16 -17.92
C PRO A 149 -1.84 5.12 -18.75
N LYS A 150 -1.13 4.32 -19.55
CA LYS A 150 -1.71 3.33 -20.46
C LYS A 150 -1.35 1.89 -20.09
N ALA A 151 -0.76 1.68 -18.91
CA ALA A 151 -0.43 0.35 -18.45
C ALA A 151 -1.68 -0.47 -18.19
N THR A 152 -1.60 -1.73 -18.51
CA THR A 152 -2.61 -2.75 -18.28
C THR A 152 -1.96 -3.95 -17.60
N ASP A 153 -2.76 -4.83 -17.00
CA ASP A 153 -2.24 -6.07 -16.40
C ASP A 153 -1.46 -6.90 -17.44
N GLN A 154 -1.88 -6.85 -18.72
CA GLN A 154 -1.20 -7.51 -19.83
C GLN A 154 0.21 -6.92 -20.08
N THR A 155 0.34 -5.59 -20.20
CA THR A 155 1.64 -4.94 -20.44
C THR A 155 2.58 -5.16 -19.26
N PHE A 156 2.07 -5.14 -18.05
CA PHE A 156 2.83 -5.45 -16.86
C PHE A 156 3.33 -6.89 -16.84
N CYS A 157 2.48 -7.87 -17.17
CA CYS A 157 2.86 -9.27 -17.30
C CYS A 157 3.99 -9.48 -18.32
N GLU A 158 3.84 -8.93 -19.51
CA GLU A 158 4.84 -9.02 -20.59
C GLU A 158 6.18 -8.42 -20.17
N LYS A 159 6.15 -7.29 -19.47
CA LYS A 159 7.35 -6.62 -18.96
C LYS A 159 8.04 -7.42 -17.85
N LEU A 160 7.29 -8.04 -16.93
CA LEU A 160 7.84 -8.96 -15.94
C LEU A 160 8.53 -10.15 -16.62
N HIS A 161 7.87 -10.80 -17.56
CA HIS A 161 8.43 -11.95 -18.26
C HIS A 161 9.70 -11.58 -19.03
N SER A 162 9.71 -10.47 -19.77
CA SER A 162 10.88 -10.05 -20.55
C SER A 162 12.10 -9.66 -19.72
N ASN A 163 11.86 -9.13 -18.51
CA ASN A 163 12.94 -8.67 -17.63
C ASN A 163 13.38 -9.71 -16.60
N LEU A 164 12.50 -10.59 -16.16
CA LEU A 164 12.79 -11.50 -15.04
C LEU A 164 12.94 -12.95 -15.47
N LEU A 165 12.13 -13.44 -16.42
CA LEU A 165 12.13 -14.85 -16.80
C LEU A 165 13.48 -15.25 -17.45
N GLY A 166 14.10 -16.30 -16.92
CA GLY A 166 15.41 -16.77 -17.35
C GLY A 166 16.61 -15.91 -16.91
N LYS A 167 16.38 -14.76 -16.27
CA LYS A 167 17.44 -13.92 -15.68
C LYS A 167 17.54 -14.08 -14.16
N TRP A 168 16.40 -14.37 -13.53
CA TRP A 168 16.33 -14.58 -12.08
C TRP A 168 15.87 -15.99 -11.80
N PRO A 169 16.64 -16.79 -11.03
CA PRO A 169 16.31 -18.20 -10.78
C PRO A 169 14.99 -18.38 -10.01
N ASN A 170 14.60 -17.36 -9.24
CA ASN A 170 13.39 -17.38 -8.44
C ASN A 170 12.12 -16.99 -9.21
N PHE A 171 12.23 -16.50 -10.46
CA PHE A 171 11.08 -16.17 -11.30
C PHE A 171 10.82 -17.26 -12.33
N ALA A 172 9.61 -17.80 -12.33
CA ALA A 172 9.23 -18.94 -13.16
C ALA A 172 7.89 -18.73 -13.88
N LYS A 173 7.62 -19.59 -14.84
CA LYS A 173 6.28 -19.71 -15.44
C LYS A 173 5.30 -20.26 -14.40
N PRO A 174 4.02 -19.87 -14.45
CA PRO A 174 3.04 -20.34 -13.48
C PRO A 174 2.76 -21.84 -13.66
N ASN A 175 2.40 -22.50 -12.57
CA ASN A 175 1.75 -23.78 -12.61
C ASN A 175 0.25 -23.57 -12.98
N PRO A 176 -0.29 -24.24 -14.00
CA PRO A 176 -1.69 -24.08 -14.39
C PRO A 176 -2.69 -24.68 -13.38
N ARG A 177 -2.23 -25.23 -12.30
CA ARG A 177 -3.07 -25.78 -11.22
C ARG A 177 -2.62 -25.16 -9.88
N PRO A 178 -3.52 -24.75 -9.00
CA PRO A 178 -5.00 -24.76 -9.14
C PRO A 178 -5.56 -23.60 -9.98
N ASP A 179 -4.81 -22.49 -10.21
CA ASP A 179 -5.25 -21.33 -10.99
C ASP A 179 -4.73 -21.41 -12.44
N PRO A 180 -5.59 -21.76 -13.42
CA PRO A 180 -5.19 -21.81 -14.82
C PRO A 180 -4.89 -20.43 -15.42
N ASP A 181 -5.38 -19.35 -14.79
CA ASP A 181 -5.22 -17.97 -15.22
C ASP A 181 -4.07 -17.26 -14.50
N ALA A 182 -3.25 -18.00 -13.74
CA ALA A 182 -2.06 -17.44 -13.11
C ALA A 182 -1.07 -16.95 -14.18
N HIS A 183 -0.41 -15.84 -13.90
CA HIS A 183 0.43 -15.14 -14.87
C HIS A 183 1.92 -15.46 -14.71
N PHE A 184 2.41 -15.71 -13.49
CA PHE A 184 3.80 -16.06 -13.19
C PHE A 184 3.88 -16.85 -11.88
N ALA A 185 5.06 -17.39 -11.58
CA ALA A 185 5.34 -18.01 -10.30
C ALA A 185 6.64 -17.48 -9.69
N ILE A 186 6.72 -17.51 -8.38
CA ILE A 186 7.94 -17.21 -7.62
C ILE A 186 8.33 -18.44 -6.81
N ILE A 187 9.61 -18.78 -6.88
CA ILE A 187 10.21 -19.83 -6.07
C ILE A 187 10.68 -19.17 -4.76
N HIS A 188 9.84 -19.23 -3.74
CA HIS A 188 10.11 -18.77 -2.40
C HIS A 188 10.82 -19.84 -1.56
N TYR A 189 11.29 -19.46 -0.36
CA TYR A 189 11.92 -20.40 0.57
C TYR A 189 11.00 -21.54 1.01
N ALA A 190 9.70 -21.27 1.14
CA ALA A 190 8.74 -22.25 1.62
C ALA A 190 8.16 -23.10 0.49
N ALA A 191 7.87 -22.51 -0.66
CA ALA A 191 7.30 -23.19 -1.83
C ALA A 191 7.34 -22.32 -3.08
N THR A 192 7.04 -22.93 -4.24
CA THR A 192 6.74 -22.20 -5.47
C THR A 192 5.27 -21.80 -5.48
N VAL A 193 4.99 -20.50 -5.59
CA VAL A 193 3.64 -19.94 -5.58
C VAL A 193 3.36 -19.29 -6.91
N SER A 194 2.23 -19.66 -7.53
CA SER A 194 1.72 -19.04 -8.75
C SER A 194 0.83 -17.86 -8.39
N TYR A 195 0.99 -16.73 -9.10
CA TYR A 195 0.32 -15.47 -8.82
C TYR A 195 -0.51 -14.98 -10.01
N ASN A 196 -1.66 -14.42 -9.69
CA ASN A 196 -2.57 -13.80 -10.64
C ASN A 196 -2.50 -12.28 -10.51
N LEU A 197 -2.10 -11.60 -11.60
CA LEU A 197 -1.88 -10.15 -11.66
C LEU A 197 -3.15 -9.31 -11.75
N THR A 198 -4.31 -9.92 -11.89
CA THR A 198 -5.55 -9.20 -12.18
C THR A 198 -5.83 -8.09 -11.15
N GLY A 199 -5.87 -6.86 -11.64
CA GLY A 199 -6.20 -5.69 -10.85
C GLY A 199 -5.06 -5.15 -9.95
N TRP A 200 -3.81 -5.64 -10.08
CA TRP A 200 -2.71 -5.19 -9.23
C TRP A 200 -2.35 -3.73 -9.43
N LEU A 201 -2.32 -3.28 -10.68
CA LEU A 201 -2.02 -1.87 -10.99
C LEU A 201 -3.04 -0.91 -10.36
N ASP A 202 -4.31 -1.30 -10.33
CA ASP A 202 -5.35 -0.51 -9.70
C ASP A 202 -5.29 -0.57 -8.16
N LYS A 203 -4.93 -1.72 -7.59
CA LYS A 203 -4.72 -1.87 -6.14
C LYS A 203 -3.52 -1.07 -5.64
N ASN A 204 -2.45 -0.99 -6.43
CA ASN A 204 -1.26 -0.22 -6.08
C ASN A 204 -1.43 1.28 -6.26
N LYS A 205 -2.33 1.71 -7.15
CA LYS A 205 -2.75 3.12 -7.23
C LYS A 205 -3.60 3.42 -6.01
N ASP A 206 -3.10 4.21 -5.07
CA ASP A 206 -3.90 4.71 -3.95
C ASP A 206 -4.45 6.10 -4.28
N PRO A 207 -5.67 6.17 -4.86
CA PRO A 207 -6.28 7.43 -5.22
C PRO A 207 -6.95 8.09 -4.01
N LEU A 208 -6.18 8.42 -2.98
CA LEU A 208 -6.71 9.24 -1.90
C LEU A 208 -6.98 10.65 -2.45
N ASN A 209 -8.25 10.94 -2.68
CA ASN A 209 -8.66 12.21 -3.26
C ASN A 209 -8.67 13.30 -2.18
N ASP A 210 -7.77 14.28 -2.28
CA ASP A 210 -7.66 15.41 -1.36
C ASP A 210 -8.99 16.15 -1.14
N THR A 211 -9.82 16.25 -2.18
CA THR A 211 -11.14 16.87 -2.10
C THR A 211 -12.09 16.12 -1.17
N ILE A 212 -11.99 14.77 -1.14
CA ILE A 212 -12.78 13.93 -0.24
C ILE A 212 -12.27 14.05 1.20
N VAL A 213 -10.94 14.07 1.37
CA VAL A 213 -10.34 14.30 2.69
C VAL A 213 -10.78 15.65 3.27
N GLU A 214 -10.81 16.68 2.47
CA GLU A 214 -11.31 18.00 2.85
C GLU A 214 -12.77 17.95 3.33
N LEU A 215 -13.63 17.21 2.62
CA LEU A 215 -15.02 17.00 3.06
C LEU A 215 -15.11 16.30 4.41
N ILE A 216 -14.26 15.31 4.65
CA ILE A 216 -14.21 14.59 5.94
C ILE A 216 -13.77 15.55 7.06
N LYS A 217 -12.71 16.32 6.83
CA LYS A 217 -12.18 17.29 7.81
C LYS A 217 -13.19 18.40 8.16
N ASN A 218 -14.03 18.79 7.21
CA ASN A 218 -15.09 19.80 7.41
C ASN A 218 -16.46 19.17 7.79
N GLY A 219 -16.49 17.88 8.01
CA GLY A 219 -17.68 17.17 8.48
C GLY A 219 -17.99 17.43 9.95
N SER A 220 -19.01 16.74 10.46
CA SER A 220 -19.42 16.82 11.88
C SER A 220 -18.93 15.65 12.74
N ASN A 221 -18.33 14.62 12.14
CA ASN A 221 -17.86 13.46 12.87
C ASN A 221 -16.46 13.70 13.43
N SER A 222 -16.35 13.86 14.75
CA SER A 222 -15.10 14.17 15.44
C SER A 222 -14.01 13.08 15.26
N LEU A 223 -14.41 11.81 15.21
CA LEU A 223 -13.46 10.71 15.00
C LEU A 223 -12.88 10.77 13.57
N ALA A 224 -13.72 10.97 12.56
CA ALA A 224 -13.27 11.08 11.18
C ALA A 224 -12.34 12.28 11.00
N ILE A 225 -12.66 13.42 11.61
CA ILE A 225 -11.80 14.62 11.60
C ILE A 225 -10.44 14.30 12.24
N ALA A 226 -10.43 13.67 13.41
CA ALA A 226 -9.21 13.29 14.11
C ALA A 226 -8.34 12.32 13.30
N CYS A 227 -8.94 11.35 12.61
CA CYS A 227 -8.24 10.38 11.77
C CYS A 227 -7.53 11.02 10.56
N PHE A 228 -7.99 12.17 10.09
CA PHE A 228 -7.40 12.87 8.93
C PHE A 228 -6.72 14.20 9.31
N ALA A 229 -6.49 14.46 10.58
CA ALA A 229 -5.92 15.72 11.06
C ALA A 229 -4.51 16.01 10.49
N ASP A 230 -3.70 14.97 10.29
CA ASP A 230 -2.34 15.01 9.73
C ASP A 230 -2.29 15.21 8.21
N HIS A 231 -3.38 14.95 7.49
CA HIS A 231 -3.42 15.11 6.04
C HIS A 231 -3.53 16.59 5.66
N PRO A 232 -2.67 17.11 4.74
CA PRO A 232 -2.64 18.54 4.42
C PRO A 232 -3.97 19.07 3.87
N GLY A 233 -4.75 18.22 3.14
CA GLY A 233 -6.03 18.64 2.56
C GLY A 233 -5.90 19.79 1.55
N GLN A 234 -7.05 20.19 0.95
CA GLN A 234 -7.16 21.41 0.16
C GLN A 234 -7.78 22.52 1.01
N PRO A 235 -7.36 23.79 0.84
CA PRO A 235 -8.10 24.92 1.41
C PRO A 235 -9.51 24.95 0.79
N MET A 236 -10.57 24.93 1.59
CA MET A 236 -11.92 25.15 1.08
C MET A 236 -12.07 26.59 0.58
N GLU A 237 -12.42 26.75 -0.70
CA GLU A 237 -13.04 28.01 -1.10
C GLU A 237 -14.38 28.13 -0.37
N ALA A 238 -14.56 29.22 0.37
CA ALA A 238 -15.84 29.55 0.95
C ALA A 238 -16.94 29.50 -0.13
N PRO A 239 -18.13 28.96 0.16
CA PRO A 239 -19.21 28.93 -0.81
C PRO A 239 -19.45 30.36 -1.29
N LYS A 240 -19.25 30.61 -2.59
CA LYS A 240 -19.59 31.88 -3.19
C LYS A 240 -21.11 32.07 -3.04
N ASP A 241 -21.48 33.07 -2.26
CA ASP A 241 -22.85 33.48 -1.97
C ASP A 241 -23.55 33.94 -3.30
N GLN A 242 -23.96 32.97 -4.14
CA GLN A 242 -24.63 33.25 -5.41
C GLN A 242 -26.17 33.37 -5.30
N ASP A 243 -26.74 33.26 -4.11
CA ASP A 243 -28.20 33.30 -3.94
C ASP A 243 -28.73 34.48 -3.12
N ARG A 244 -27.99 35.58 -2.99
CA ARG A 244 -28.47 36.79 -2.29
C ARG A 244 -28.80 37.99 -3.18
N LYS A 245 -29.10 37.77 -4.46
CA LYS A 245 -29.65 38.86 -5.31
C LYS A 245 -30.84 38.37 -6.10
N LYS A 246 -32.03 38.33 -5.50
CA LYS A 246 -33.34 38.52 -6.15
C LYS A 246 -34.48 38.40 -5.12
N LYS A 247 -34.57 39.35 -4.20
CA LYS A 247 -35.86 39.75 -3.59
C LYS A 247 -35.68 41.16 -3.06
N GLY A 248 -36.19 42.14 -3.77
CA GLY A 248 -36.23 43.52 -3.29
C GLY A 248 -36.30 44.55 -4.41
N GLY A 249 -37.33 44.50 -5.24
CA GLY A 249 -37.65 45.53 -6.22
C GLY A 249 -39.14 45.78 -6.21
N GLY A 250 -39.66 46.24 -5.08
CA GLY A 250 -41.01 46.78 -5.01
C GLY A 250 -41.06 48.14 -5.70
N LYS A 251 -41.85 48.24 -6.77
CA LYS A 251 -42.20 49.51 -7.40
C LYS A 251 -43.16 50.27 -6.48
N THR A 252 -42.74 51.38 -5.97
CA THR A 252 -43.65 52.43 -5.47
C THR A 252 -44.18 53.25 -6.66
N VAL A 253 -45.47 53.14 -6.84
CA VAL A 253 -46.22 54.06 -7.73
C VAL A 253 -46.52 55.28 -6.90
N SER A 254 -46.07 56.45 -7.35
CA SER A 254 -46.53 57.76 -6.86
C SER A 254 -47.55 58.31 -7.83
N SER A 255 -48.69 58.70 -7.30
CA SER A 255 -49.71 59.56 -7.88
C SER A 255 -49.19 60.94 -8.21
#